data_4a836e8021e9a0de34beeb6c7b70738f
#
_entry.id   4a836e8021e9a0de34beeb6c7b70738f
#
_cell.length_a   1.000
_cell.length_b   1.000
_cell.length_c   1.000
_cell.angle_alpha   90.00
_cell.angle_beta   90.00
_cell.angle_gamma   90.00
#
_symmetry.space_group_name_H-M   'P 1'
#
loop_
_entity.id
_entity.type
_entity.pdbx_description
1 polymer ?
#
loop_
_entity_poly.entity_id
_entity_poly.type
_entity_poly.pdbx_seq_one_letter_code
_entity_poly.pdbx_strand_id
1 'polypeptide(L)'
;MYIPDKGDIVSLNFDPSAGNEIMKRRPAFVISRKLFNEHTGFAIVAPITSTLRNMQLEVVLPKEATTKGSVLIHQMKSLDYKNKQVSLIEKAPDKTIEAVTNLAAIIIR
;
A
#
# COMPACT_ATOMS: atom_id res chain seq x y z
N MET A 1 -16.93 9.07 6.41
CA MET A 1 -16.05 7.88 6.44
C MET A 1 -14.91 8.05 5.45
N TYR A 2 -13.71 7.72 5.86
CA TYR A 2 -12.55 7.82 4.97
C TYR A 2 -12.57 6.70 3.92
N ILE A 3 -12.40 7.07 2.66
CA ILE A 3 -12.28 6.12 1.56
C ILE A 3 -10.87 6.27 0.98
N PRO A 4 -10.06 5.21 0.99
CA PRO A 4 -8.69 5.29 0.47
C PRO A 4 -8.67 5.66 -1.01
N ASP A 5 -7.64 6.40 -1.42
CA ASP A 5 -7.41 6.76 -2.81
C ASP A 5 -6.00 6.37 -3.23
N LYS A 6 -5.83 6.17 -4.51
CA LYS A 6 -4.52 5.84 -5.09
C LYS A 6 -3.47 6.85 -4.62
N GLY A 7 -2.38 6.35 -4.08
CA GLY A 7 -1.29 7.18 -3.59
C GLY A 7 -1.38 7.54 -2.12
N ASP A 8 -2.48 7.20 -1.45
CA ASP A 8 -2.55 7.40 -0.01
C ASP A 8 -1.65 6.39 0.69
N ILE A 9 -0.94 6.86 1.71
CA ILE A 9 -0.26 5.99 2.65
C ILE A 9 -1.16 5.91 3.87
N VAL A 10 -1.56 4.69 4.21
CA VAL A 10 -2.52 4.44 5.27
C VAL A 10 -1.94 3.47 6.29
N SER A 11 -2.52 3.46 7.48
CA SER A 11 -2.27 2.44 8.48
C SER A 11 -3.45 1.48 8.46
N LEU A 12 -3.17 0.18 8.38
CA LEU A 12 -4.23 -0.82 8.44
C LEU A 12 -3.70 -2.13 9.00
N ASN A 13 -4.64 -3.00 9.41
CA ASN A 13 -4.30 -4.28 10.00
C ASN A 13 -4.25 -5.35 8.90
N PHE A 14 -3.07 -5.94 8.70
CA PHE A 14 -2.87 -6.99 7.70
C PHE A 14 -3.21 -8.40 8.21
N ASP A 15 -3.46 -8.55 9.51
CA ASP A 15 -3.82 -9.86 10.04
C ASP A 15 -5.25 -10.23 9.62
N PRO A 16 -5.53 -11.53 9.40
CA PRO A 16 -4.62 -12.64 9.47
C PRO A 16 -3.73 -12.75 8.23
N SER A 17 -2.49 -13.17 8.44
CA SER A 17 -1.52 -13.38 7.37
C SER A 17 -0.87 -14.74 7.57
N ALA A 18 -0.25 -15.27 6.50
CA ALA A 18 0.35 -16.60 6.55
C ALA A 18 1.74 -16.59 5.90
N GLY A 19 2.61 -17.46 6.40
CA GLY A 19 3.94 -17.65 5.83
C GLY A 19 4.78 -16.38 5.86
N ASN A 20 5.29 -15.99 4.70
CA ASN A 20 6.18 -14.83 4.56
C ASN A 20 5.43 -13.52 4.34
N GLU A 21 4.11 -13.51 4.46
CA GLU A 21 3.33 -12.30 4.31
C GLU A 21 3.54 -11.37 5.50
N ILE A 22 3.45 -10.08 5.22
CA ILE A 22 3.50 -9.05 6.26
C ILE A 22 2.30 -9.21 7.20
N MET A 23 2.53 -9.10 8.48
CA MET A 23 1.51 -9.27 9.52
C MET A 23 1.31 -8.00 10.32
N LYS A 24 0.23 -7.97 11.11
CA LYS A 24 -0.10 -6.93 12.08
C LYS A 24 -0.46 -5.61 11.42
N ARG A 25 -0.59 -4.57 12.26
CA ARG A 25 -0.88 -3.23 11.78
C ARG A 25 0.38 -2.59 11.24
N ARG A 26 0.31 -2.12 10.00
CA ARG A 26 1.46 -1.53 9.31
C ARG A 26 1.02 -0.44 8.38
N PRO A 27 1.95 0.44 7.99
CA PRO A 27 1.68 1.34 6.87
C PRO A 27 1.50 0.55 5.58
N ALA A 28 0.66 1.05 4.71
CA ALA A 28 0.40 0.44 3.42
C ALA A 28 0.22 1.54 2.37
N PHE A 29 0.59 1.22 1.14
CA PHE A 29 0.43 2.12 0.01
C PHE A 29 -0.82 1.70 -0.76
N VAL A 30 -1.76 2.64 -0.98
CA VAL A 30 -2.99 2.36 -1.71
C VAL A 30 -2.71 2.48 -3.20
N ILE A 31 -2.95 1.40 -3.94
CA ILE A 31 -2.67 1.32 -5.38
C ILE A 31 -3.92 1.59 -6.21
N SER A 32 -5.07 1.13 -5.75
CA SER A 32 -6.32 1.26 -6.49
C SER A 32 -6.96 2.63 -6.28
N ARG A 33 -7.71 3.07 -7.28
CA ARG A 33 -8.37 4.40 -7.28
C ARG A 33 -9.55 4.44 -6.32
N LYS A 34 -9.82 5.63 -5.81
CA LYS A 34 -10.95 5.89 -4.90
C LYS A 34 -12.27 5.39 -5.45
N LEU A 35 -12.53 5.62 -6.74
CA LEU A 35 -13.78 5.19 -7.35
C LEU A 35 -13.97 3.68 -7.22
N PHE A 36 -12.95 2.90 -7.51
CA PHE A 36 -12.97 1.45 -7.34
C PHE A 36 -13.17 1.09 -5.86
N ASN A 37 -12.43 1.74 -4.98
CA ASN A 37 -12.46 1.43 -3.55
C ASN A 37 -13.82 1.72 -2.94
N GLU A 38 -14.42 2.83 -3.32
CA GLU A 38 -15.74 3.23 -2.84
C GLU A 38 -16.81 2.26 -3.34
N HIS A 39 -16.73 1.89 -4.61
CA HIS A 39 -17.73 1.05 -5.26
C HIS A 39 -17.73 -0.37 -4.74
N THR A 40 -16.55 -0.91 -4.45
CA THR A 40 -16.41 -2.32 -4.06
C THR A 40 -16.30 -2.53 -2.55
N GLY A 41 -15.89 -1.52 -1.80
CA GLY A 41 -15.56 -1.69 -0.38
C GLY A 41 -14.20 -2.33 -0.15
N PHE A 42 -13.44 -2.58 -1.22
CA PHE A 42 -12.10 -3.14 -1.17
C PHE A 42 -11.09 -2.15 -1.72
N ALA A 43 -9.85 -2.27 -1.31
CA ALA A 43 -8.75 -1.50 -1.88
C ALA A 43 -7.58 -2.43 -2.12
N ILE A 44 -6.87 -2.22 -3.23
CA ILE A 44 -5.63 -2.94 -3.52
C ILE A 44 -4.51 -2.14 -2.88
N VAL A 45 -3.80 -2.78 -1.95
CA VAL A 45 -2.74 -2.13 -1.18
C VAL A 45 -1.48 -2.98 -1.19
N ALA A 46 -0.34 -2.34 -0.95
CA ALA A 46 0.94 -3.03 -0.75
C ALA A 46 1.51 -2.60 0.59
N PRO A 47 2.01 -3.54 1.40
CA PRO A 47 2.57 -3.18 2.70
C PRO A 47 3.87 -2.40 2.57
N ILE A 48 4.13 -1.56 3.56
CA ILE A 48 5.37 -0.79 3.65
C ILE A 48 6.15 -1.34 4.84
N THR A 49 7.41 -1.66 4.61
CA THR A 49 8.29 -2.18 5.67
C THR A 49 9.51 -1.29 5.82
N SER A 50 9.97 -1.13 7.08
CA SER A 50 11.21 -0.41 7.36
C SER A 50 12.45 -1.28 7.09
N THR A 51 12.26 -2.58 6.89
CA THR A 51 13.36 -3.51 6.62
C THR A 51 13.63 -3.55 5.11
N LEU A 52 14.83 -3.15 4.70
CA LEU A 52 15.23 -3.24 3.30
C LEU A 52 15.50 -4.70 2.95
N ARG A 53 14.91 -5.15 1.85
CA ARG A 53 15.04 -6.55 1.40
C ARG A 53 15.81 -6.68 0.10
N ASN A 54 16.25 -5.56 -0.47
CA ASN A 54 17.01 -5.51 -1.73
C ASN A 54 16.34 -6.25 -2.87
N MET A 55 15.00 -6.17 -2.93
CA MET A 55 14.23 -6.81 -3.98
C MET A 55 13.93 -5.84 -5.09
N GLN A 56 13.86 -6.34 -6.32
CA GLN A 56 13.56 -5.51 -7.48
C GLN A 56 12.14 -4.97 -7.47
N LEU A 57 11.26 -5.58 -6.69
CA LEU A 57 9.84 -5.22 -6.64
C LEU A 57 9.51 -4.35 -5.43
N GLU A 58 10.51 -3.64 -4.91
CA GLU A 58 10.31 -2.64 -3.84
C GLU A 58 10.44 -1.24 -4.41
N VAL A 59 9.66 -0.32 -3.85
CA VAL A 59 9.82 1.11 -4.11
C VAL A 59 10.15 1.77 -2.79
N VAL A 60 11.34 2.36 -2.68
CA VAL A 60 11.79 3.04 -1.47
C VAL A 60 11.10 4.38 -1.38
N LEU A 61 10.50 4.68 -0.23
CA LEU A 61 9.84 5.97 -0.02
C LEU A 61 10.87 7.10 0.06
N PRO A 62 10.57 8.27 -0.51
CA PRO A 62 11.51 9.39 -0.52
C PRO A 62 11.65 10.03 0.86
N LYS A 63 12.69 10.83 1.04
CA LYS A 63 12.95 11.53 2.30
C LYS A 63 11.82 12.48 2.69
N GLU A 64 11.10 13.01 1.72
CA GLU A 64 10.00 13.95 1.95
C GLU A 64 8.82 13.28 2.63
N ALA A 65 8.68 11.96 2.48
CA ALA A 65 7.59 11.24 3.12
C ALA A 65 7.85 11.10 4.62
N THR A 66 6.80 11.25 5.42
CA THR A 66 6.87 11.01 6.85
C THR A 66 7.08 9.54 7.14
N THR A 67 6.41 8.68 6.36
CA THR A 67 6.54 7.24 6.48
C THR A 67 7.88 6.80 5.88
N LYS A 68 8.60 5.97 6.61
CA LYS A 68 9.90 5.47 6.18
C LYS A 68 9.82 4.01 5.76
N GLY A 69 10.63 3.65 4.79
CA GLY A 69 10.74 2.26 4.35
C GLY A 69 10.47 2.07 2.87
N SER A 70 10.07 0.86 2.53
CA SER A 70 9.84 0.43 1.15
C SER A 70 8.47 -0.17 0.96
N VAL A 71 7.86 0.13 -0.18
CA VAL A 71 6.59 -0.48 -0.60
C VAL A 71 6.90 -1.82 -1.23
N LEU A 72 6.34 -2.90 -0.70
CA LEU A 72 6.56 -4.26 -1.20
C LEU A 72 5.50 -4.60 -2.24
N ILE A 73 5.78 -4.32 -3.50
CA ILE A 73 4.77 -4.47 -4.57
C ILE A 73 4.35 -5.94 -4.75
N HIS A 74 5.29 -6.88 -4.55
CA HIS A 74 4.98 -8.31 -4.72
C HIS A 74 4.01 -8.84 -3.67
N GLN A 75 3.77 -8.08 -2.60
CA GLN A 75 2.80 -8.46 -1.57
C GLN A 75 1.50 -7.66 -1.67
N MET A 76 1.26 -7.02 -2.80
CA MET A 76 0.00 -6.30 -2.97
C MET A 76 -1.18 -7.27 -2.90
N LYS A 77 -2.27 -6.82 -2.29
CA LYS A 77 -3.46 -7.63 -2.14
C LYS A 77 -4.69 -6.74 -2.00
N SER A 78 -5.83 -7.31 -2.30
CA SER A 78 -7.12 -6.64 -2.16
C SER A 78 -7.64 -6.91 -0.75
N LEU A 79 -7.96 -5.85 -0.02
CA LEU A 79 -8.42 -5.96 1.37
C LEU A 79 -9.72 -5.19 1.57
N ASP A 80 -10.56 -5.72 2.45
CA ASP A 80 -11.74 -5.03 2.95
C ASP A 80 -11.26 -3.96 3.94
N TYR A 81 -10.99 -2.77 3.44
CA TYR A 81 -10.32 -1.73 4.23
C TYR A 81 -11.10 -1.29 5.46
N LYS A 82 -12.43 -1.35 5.40
CA LYS A 82 -13.26 -0.95 6.55
C LYS A 82 -13.03 -1.87 7.74
N ASN A 83 -12.99 -3.18 7.47
CA ASN A 83 -12.80 -4.18 8.52
C ASN A 83 -11.33 -4.35 8.91
N LYS A 84 -10.43 -3.66 8.23
CA LYS A 84 -9.00 -3.63 8.55
C LYS A 84 -8.58 -2.36 9.27
N GLN A 85 -9.53 -1.57 9.74
CA GLN A 85 -9.29 -0.38 10.56
C GLN A 85 -8.36 0.60 9.87
N VAL A 86 -8.66 0.92 8.62
CA VAL A 86 -7.85 1.83 7.81
C VAL A 86 -7.90 3.25 8.37
N SER A 87 -6.74 3.92 8.38
CA SER A 87 -6.67 5.34 8.66
C SER A 87 -5.58 5.99 7.81
N LEU A 88 -5.84 7.22 7.37
CA LEU A 88 -4.90 7.94 6.51
C LEU A 88 -3.69 8.43 7.31
N ILE A 89 -2.50 8.22 6.76
CA ILE A 89 -1.27 8.79 7.32
C ILE A 89 -0.87 10.03 6.51
N GLU A 90 -0.72 9.88 5.19
CA GLU A 90 -0.28 10.97 4.31
C GLU A 90 -0.53 10.61 2.86
N LYS A 91 -0.45 11.58 1.98
CA LYS A 91 -0.48 11.37 0.53
C LYS A 91 0.96 11.27 0.04
N ALA A 92 1.27 10.24 -0.73
CA ALA A 92 2.62 10.08 -1.29
C ALA A 92 2.89 11.13 -2.37
N PRO A 93 4.17 11.49 -2.61
CA PRO A 93 4.53 12.36 -3.73
C PRO A 93 4.17 11.72 -5.07
N ASP A 94 3.87 12.54 -6.06
CA ASP A 94 3.45 12.08 -7.39
C ASP A 94 4.44 11.11 -8.04
N LYS A 95 5.72 11.37 -7.90
CA LYS A 95 6.76 10.48 -8.46
C LYS A 95 6.71 9.09 -7.85
N THR A 96 6.44 9.01 -6.55
CA THR A 96 6.32 7.74 -5.85
C THR A 96 5.06 7.00 -6.31
N ILE A 97 3.95 7.71 -6.45
CA ILE A 97 2.70 7.12 -6.94
C ILE A 97 2.92 6.52 -8.32
N GLU A 98 3.59 7.25 -9.21
CA GLU A 98 3.87 6.78 -10.55
C GLU A 98 4.76 5.53 -10.54
N ALA A 99 5.82 5.54 -9.73
CA ALA A 99 6.73 4.39 -9.64
C ALA A 99 5.99 3.14 -9.14
N VAL A 100 5.19 3.28 -8.10
CA VAL A 100 4.44 2.15 -7.51
C VAL A 100 3.41 1.61 -8.50
N THR A 101 2.62 2.50 -9.10
CA THR A 101 1.55 2.06 -10.01
C THR A 101 2.09 1.45 -11.29
N ASN A 102 3.21 1.98 -11.82
CA ASN A 102 3.85 1.40 -13.00
C ASN A 102 4.37 0.00 -12.71
N LEU A 103 5.00 -0.21 -11.56
CA LEU A 103 5.53 -1.52 -11.20
C LEU A 103 4.40 -2.51 -10.98
N ALA A 104 3.33 -2.11 -10.32
CA ALA A 104 2.15 -2.96 -10.12
C ALA A 104 1.54 -3.37 -11.46
N ALA A 105 1.45 -2.44 -12.40
CA ALA A 105 0.91 -2.70 -13.73
C ALA A 105 1.76 -3.73 -14.49
N ILE A 106 3.08 -3.65 -14.38
CA ILE A 106 3.99 -4.60 -15.02
C ILE A 106 3.76 -6.02 -14.51
N ILE A 107 3.51 -6.16 -13.21
CA ILE A 107 3.28 -7.47 -12.61
C ILE A 107 1.99 -8.12 -13.13
N ILE A 108 0.96 -7.31 -13.33
CA ILE A 108 -0.40 -7.82 -13.65
C ILE A 108 -0.61 -8.00 -15.14
N ARG A 109 -0.07 -7.12 -15.94
CA ARG A 109 -0.34 -6.98 -17.35
C ARG A 109 0.35 -8.06 -18.21
#